data_8b0fa5b559b7d4958c998d05996b2b5a
#
_entry.id   8b0fa5b559b7d4958c998d05996b2b5a
#
_cell.length_a   1.000
_cell.length_b   1.000
_cell.length_c   1.000
_cell.angle_alpha   90.00
_cell.angle_beta   90.00
_cell.angle_gamma   90.00
#
_symmetry.space_group_name_H-M   'P 1'
#
loop_
_entity.id
_entity.type
_entity.pdbx_description
1 polymer ?
#
loop_
_entity_poly.entity_id
_entity_poly.type
_entity_poly.pdbx_seq_one_letter_code
_entity_poly.pdbx_strand_id
1 'polypeptide(L)'
;MSRSERENIDSLVIGGGPAGLTAAIYLARYRRKVVVVDGGESRAALIPETHNYPGFVDGISGPKLLDVLTRQAKTYGVTIVQDRVVSLDQAEGGFVAAWSQGELRTTRAILATGLVDRSPSIAGLKQAVDHGSIRYCPICDGFEATDLRIGVLGSVKEAWSKALFLRTYSKGVTLLTLDDALAGDEHCRDLSEAGVRLPRTPVAAFERQDDQMIAVMKDGSRETFDVIYPVLGCDVRSELGRKLGARQNNVGCLEVDAHQQTTVTGLYAIGDVVSDLHQIAVGTGHAAIAATHIHNSLPRNFR
;
A
#
# COMPACT_ATOMS: atom_id res chain seq x y z
N MET A 1 42.63 10.94 3.22
CA MET A 1 41.54 11.77 2.68
C MET A 1 40.65 12.15 3.83
N SER A 2 40.48 13.45 4.07
CA SER A 2 39.84 14.05 5.23
C SER A 2 38.41 13.51 5.42
N ARG A 3 38.00 13.31 6.69
CA ARG A 3 36.60 13.23 7.10
C ARG A 3 35.88 14.51 6.63
N SER A 4 35.45 14.56 5.35
CA SER A 4 34.59 15.62 4.88
C SER A 4 33.31 15.52 5.71
N GLU A 5 32.90 16.63 6.26
CA GLU A 5 31.67 16.88 6.96
C GLU A 5 30.55 16.10 6.25
N ARG A 6 30.07 15.01 6.87
CA ARG A 6 28.92 14.27 6.36
C ARG A 6 27.76 15.25 6.43
N GLU A 7 27.33 15.77 5.29
CA GLU A 7 26.26 16.74 5.21
C GLU A 7 25.03 16.20 5.96
N ASN A 8 24.64 16.91 7.01
CA ASN A 8 23.52 16.47 7.83
C ASN A 8 22.23 16.66 7.01
N ILE A 9 21.53 15.57 6.72
CA ILE A 9 20.27 15.58 5.99
C ILE A 9 19.14 15.91 6.95
N ASP A 10 18.26 16.84 6.58
CA ASP A 10 17.13 17.24 7.42
C ASP A 10 16.13 16.06 7.58
N SER A 11 15.85 15.36 6.49
CA SER A 11 14.91 14.23 6.51
C SER A 11 15.28 13.14 5.51
N LEU A 12 15.24 11.90 5.96
CA LEU A 12 15.28 10.69 5.14
C LEU A 12 13.88 10.15 4.95
N VAL A 13 13.49 9.88 3.70
CA VAL A 13 12.25 9.19 3.35
C VAL A 13 12.59 7.77 2.91
N ILE A 14 12.01 6.77 3.58
CA ILE A 14 12.23 5.34 3.29
C ILE A 14 11.00 4.80 2.56
N GLY A 15 11.12 4.62 1.24
CA GLY A 15 10.09 4.20 0.32
C GLY A 15 9.70 5.28 -0.70
N GLY A 16 9.75 4.92 -1.99
CA GLY A 16 9.46 5.77 -3.14
C GLY A 16 8.04 5.60 -3.71
N GLY A 17 7.09 5.18 -2.87
CA GLY A 17 5.67 5.16 -3.25
C GLY A 17 5.06 6.58 -3.30
N PRO A 18 3.76 6.71 -3.67
CA PRO A 18 3.09 8.01 -3.78
C PRO A 18 3.21 8.86 -2.51
N ALA A 19 3.06 8.27 -1.33
CA ALA A 19 3.19 8.96 -0.05
C ALA A 19 4.63 9.49 0.16
N GLY A 20 5.64 8.62 -0.02
CA GLY A 20 7.04 9.00 0.19
C GLY A 20 7.52 10.09 -0.77
N LEU A 21 7.22 9.94 -2.07
CA LEU A 21 7.56 10.95 -3.07
C LEU A 21 6.85 12.28 -2.79
N THR A 22 5.58 12.25 -2.37
CA THR A 22 4.85 13.46 -1.97
C THR A 22 5.51 14.14 -0.77
N ALA A 23 5.88 13.40 0.27
CA ALA A 23 6.58 13.96 1.43
C ALA A 23 7.92 14.61 1.02
N ALA A 24 8.67 13.94 0.17
CA ALA A 24 9.94 14.48 -0.35
C ALA A 24 9.74 15.76 -1.16
N ILE A 25 8.70 15.84 -2.00
CA ILE A 25 8.34 17.06 -2.75
C ILE A 25 8.04 18.21 -1.78
N TYR A 26 7.20 17.99 -0.77
CA TYR A 26 6.86 19.03 0.22
C TYR A 26 8.11 19.53 0.95
N LEU A 27 8.93 18.62 1.49
CA LEU A 27 10.15 18.95 2.22
C LEU A 27 11.14 19.73 1.34
N ALA A 28 11.37 19.28 0.11
CA ALA A 28 12.27 19.97 -0.83
C ALA A 28 11.75 21.37 -1.18
N ARG A 29 10.43 21.55 -1.35
CA ARG A 29 9.80 22.86 -1.54
C ARG A 29 9.91 23.78 -0.32
N TYR A 30 9.97 23.21 0.90
CA TYR A 30 10.32 23.92 2.13
C TYR A 30 11.84 24.15 2.26
N ARG A 31 12.64 23.83 1.21
CA ARG A 31 14.09 23.96 1.18
C ARG A 31 14.80 23.15 2.25
N ARG A 32 14.26 22.01 2.60
CA ARG A 32 14.90 21.02 3.45
C ARG A 32 15.77 20.08 2.59
N LYS A 33 16.91 19.68 3.14
CA LYS A 33 17.74 18.63 2.53
C LYS A 33 17.04 17.30 2.75
N VAL A 34 16.56 16.68 1.67
CA VAL A 34 15.83 15.41 1.71
C VAL A 34 16.45 14.38 0.76
N VAL A 35 16.52 13.15 1.26
CA VAL A 35 16.91 11.98 0.48
C VAL A 35 15.78 10.95 0.56
N VAL A 36 15.47 10.32 -0.56
CA VAL A 36 14.57 9.16 -0.64
C VAL A 36 15.42 7.94 -0.89
N VAL A 37 15.22 6.87 -0.12
CA VAL A 37 15.77 5.54 -0.43
C VAL A 37 14.60 4.63 -0.77
N ASP A 38 14.58 4.14 -2.02
CA ASP A 38 13.47 3.39 -2.60
C ASP A 38 13.90 1.99 -3.05
N GLY A 39 13.27 0.98 -2.46
CA GLY A 39 13.48 -0.43 -2.81
C GLY A 39 12.83 -0.87 -4.12
N GLY A 40 12.09 0.02 -4.82
CA GLY A 40 11.51 -0.25 -6.14
C GLY A 40 10.25 -1.12 -6.15
N GLU A 41 9.68 -1.46 -5.00
CA GLU A 41 8.53 -2.37 -4.88
C GLU A 41 7.29 -1.66 -4.37
N SER A 42 6.94 -0.52 -4.97
CA SER A 42 5.73 0.20 -4.60
C SER A 42 4.48 -0.59 -4.99
N ARG A 43 3.54 -0.76 -4.04
CA ARG A 43 2.21 -1.33 -4.30
C ARG A 43 1.48 -0.61 -5.43
N ALA A 44 1.68 0.71 -5.55
CA ALA A 44 1.09 1.50 -6.63
C ALA A 44 1.53 1.03 -8.02
N ALA A 45 2.70 0.41 -8.18
CA ALA A 45 3.15 -0.13 -9.45
C ALA A 45 2.28 -1.29 -9.98
N LEU A 46 1.48 -1.93 -9.10
CA LEU A 46 0.55 -3.00 -9.46
C LEU A 46 -0.80 -2.49 -9.98
N ILE A 47 -1.04 -1.18 -9.98
CA ILE A 47 -2.31 -0.58 -10.41
C ILE A 47 -2.29 -0.43 -11.94
N PRO A 48 -3.10 -1.19 -12.69
CA PRO A 48 -3.19 -1.04 -14.14
C PRO A 48 -3.68 0.35 -14.53
N GLU A 49 -4.76 0.78 -13.90
CA GLU A 49 -5.32 2.13 -14.01
C GLU A 49 -6.15 2.47 -12.78
N THR A 50 -6.07 3.70 -12.28
CA THR A 50 -6.91 4.21 -11.20
C THR A 50 -7.67 5.44 -11.64
N HIS A 51 -8.97 5.49 -11.35
CA HIS A 51 -9.86 6.62 -11.63
C HIS A 51 -10.29 7.35 -10.37
N ASN A 52 -9.97 6.83 -9.19
CA ASN A 52 -10.36 7.43 -7.92
C ASN A 52 -9.32 8.40 -7.34
N TYR A 53 -8.23 8.67 -8.05
CA TYR A 53 -7.26 9.68 -7.66
C TYR A 53 -7.54 11.00 -8.37
N PRO A 54 -8.00 12.06 -7.65
CA PRO A 54 -8.42 13.32 -8.26
C PRO A 54 -7.32 14.00 -9.07
N GLY A 55 -7.70 14.58 -10.21
CA GLY A 55 -6.80 15.31 -11.11
C GLY A 55 -6.45 14.55 -12.40
N PHE A 56 -6.86 13.28 -12.51
CA PHE A 56 -6.68 12.45 -13.71
C PHE A 56 -8.04 11.99 -14.23
N VAL A 57 -8.65 12.78 -15.10
CA VAL A 57 -10.02 12.57 -15.60
C VAL A 57 -10.16 11.22 -16.34
N ASP A 58 -9.14 10.88 -17.13
CA ASP A 58 -9.09 9.65 -17.92
C ASP A 58 -8.40 8.48 -17.16
N GLY A 59 -8.23 8.62 -15.84
CA GLY A 59 -7.45 7.68 -15.05
C GLY A 59 -5.94 7.85 -15.22
N ILE A 60 -5.19 7.10 -14.42
CA ILE A 60 -3.73 7.01 -14.55
C ILE A 60 -3.25 5.63 -14.08
N SER A 61 -2.32 5.03 -14.82
CA SER A 61 -1.67 3.81 -14.32
C SER A 61 -0.70 4.11 -13.19
N GLY A 62 -0.57 3.17 -12.26
CA GLY A 62 0.35 3.31 -11.13
C GLY A 62 1.79 3.61 -11.55
N PRO A 63 2.37 2.90 -12.54
CA PRO A 63 3.71 3.21 -13.05
C PRO A 63 3.84 4.65 -13.60
N LYS A 64 2.83 5.15 -14.32
CA LYS A 64 2.83 6.56 -14.81
C LYS A 64 2.75 7.54 -13.67
N LEU A 65 1.92 7.29 -12.65
CA LEU A 65 1.83 8.14 -11.48
C LEU A 65 3.16 8.21 -10.73
N LEU A 66 3.81 7.08 -10.51
CA LEU A 66 5.13 7.02 -9.87
C LEU A 66 6.20 7.77 -10.68
N ASP A 67 6.20 7.67 -12.02
CA ASP A 67 7.10 8.43 -12.88
C ASP A 67 6.88 9.95 -12.77
N VAL A 68 5.62 10.40 -12.81
CA VAL A 68 5.26 11.82 -12.65
C VAL A 68 5.76 12.36 -11.30
N LEU A 69 5.49 11.66 -10.20
CA LEU A 69 5.91 12.05 -8.86
C LEU A 69 7.43 12.03 -8.72
N THR A 70 8.11 11.03 -9.29
CA THR A 70 9.57 10.93 -9.30
C THR A 70 10.21 12.10 -10.04
N ARG A 71 9.71 12.43 -11.23
CA ARG A 71 10.18 13.60 -12.00
C ARG A 71 9.94 14.90 -11.25
N GLN A 72 8.77 15.04 -10.63
CA GLN A 72 8.45 16.23 -9.83
C GLN A 72 9.40 16.37 -8.63
N ALA A 73 9.68 15.28 -7.90
CA ALA A 73 10.64 15.29 -6.80
C ALA A 73 12.05 15.73 -7.27
N LYS A 74 12.52 15.15 -8.37
CA LYS A 74 13.82 15.50 -8.98
C LYS A 74 13.91 16.96 -9.42
N THR A 75 12.81 17.56 -9.90
CA THR A 75 12.76 19.00 -10.28
C THR A 75 13.07 19.91 -9.10
N TYR A 76 12.77 19.48 -7.86
CA TYR A 76 13.10 20.23 -6.64
C TYR A 76 14.42 19.78 -5.99
N GLY A 77 15.24 19.00 -6.70
CA GLY A 77 16.58 18.61 -6.24
C GLY A 77 16.58 17.44 -5.24
N VAL A 78 15.50 16.67 -5.16
CA VAL A 78 15.45 15.47 -4.29
C VAL A 78 16.41 14.42 -4.84
N THR A 79 17.32 13.93 -4.00
CA THR A 79 18.14 12.75 -4.30
C THR A 79 17.32 11.49 -4.03
N ILE A 80 17.23 10.61 -5.03
CA ILE A 80 16.55 9.32 -4.92
C ILE A 80 17.58 8.21 -5.12
N VAL A 81 17.79 7.40 -4.08
CA VAL A 81 18.68 6.24 -4.09
C VAL A 81 17.84 4.99 -4.32
N GLN A 82 18.17 4.25 -5.37
CA GLN A 82 17.52 2.96 -5.67
C GLN A 82 18.20 1.86 -4.88
N ASP A 83 17.74 1.64 -3.64
CA ASP A 83 18.24 0.60 -2.74
C ASP A 83 17.22 0.38 -1.61
N ARG A 84 17.42 -0.66 -0.82
CA ARG A 84 16.59 -0.99 0.33
C ARG A 84 17.32 -0.66 1.63
N VAL A 85 16.71 0.18 2.47
CA VAL A 85 17.20 0.40 3.84
C VAL A 85 17.07 -0.91 4.64
N VAL A 86 18.18 -1.39 5.15
CA VAL A 86 18.26 -2.65 5.92
C VAL A 86 18.33 -2.41 7.43
N SER A 87 18.84 -1.25 7.86
CA SER A 87 18.79 -0.84 9.26
C SER A 87 18.45 0.66 9.38
N LEU A 88 17.80 0.98 10.49
CA LEU A 88 17.53 2.34 10.95
C LEU A 88 17.75 2.35 12.46
N ASP A 89 18.73 3.11 12.92
CA ASP A 89 19.13 3.15 14.30
C ASP A 89 19.06 4.58 14.86
N GLN A 90 18.70 4.73 16.13
CA GLN A 90 18.76 6.03 16.80
C GLN A 90 20.20 6.46 16.99
N ALA A 91 20.46 7.75 16.79
CA ALA A 91 21.75 8.37 17.01
C ALA A 91 21.57 9.74 17.68
N GLU A 92 22.65 10.32 18.17
CA GLU A 92 22.61 11.68 18.71
C GLU A 92 22.08 12.67 17.65
N GLY A 93 20.98 13.35 17.98
CA GLY A 93 20.34 14.33 17.12
C GLY A 93 19.48 13.78 15.98
N GLY A 94 19.24 12.46 15.91
CA GLY A 94 18.39 11.88 14.86
C GLY A 94 18.59 10.38 14.65
N PHE A 95 18.83 9.99 13.39
CA PHE A 95 18.91 8.58 13.00
C PHE A 95 20.10 8.32 12.06
N VAL A 96 20.53 7.07 12.03
CA VAL A 96 21.46 6.54 11.02
C VAL A 96 20.73 5.43 10.28
N ALA A 97 20.67 5.54 8.97
CA ALA A 97 20.11 4.50 8.09
C ALA A 97 21.21 3.90 7.24
N ALA A 98 21.17 2.59 7.05
CA ALA A 98 22.11 1.87 6.18
C ALA A 98 21.37 1.04 5.12
N TRP A 99 22.02 0.92 3.95
CA TRP A 99 21.60 0.08 2.83
C TRP A 99 22.83 -0.58 2.19
N SER A 100 22.65 -1.36 1.12
CA SER A 100 23.72 -2.24 0.62
C SER A 100 25.07 -1.53 0.34
N GLN A 101 25.02 -0.29 -0.15
CA GLN A 101 26.21 0.47 -0.59
C GLN A 101 26.34 1.83 0.08
N GLY A 102 25.61 2.11 1.17
CA GLY A 102 25.67 3.42 1.79
C GLY A 102 25.09 3.48 3.20
N GLU A 103 25.42 4.58 3.83
CA GLU A 103 24.93 4.96 5.15
C GLU A 103 24.65 6.47 5.14
N LEU A 104 23.61 6.91 5.83
CA LEU A 104 23.21 8.29 5.93
C LEU A 104 22.80 8.65 7.36
N ARG A 105 23.24 9.83 7.83
CA ARG A 105 22.72 10.47 9.04
C ARG A 105 21.63 11.47 8.68
N THR A 106 20.54 11.46 9.44
CA THR A 106 19.41 12.36 9.24
C THR A 106 18.82 12.82 10.57
N THR A 107 18.30 14.04 10.60
CA THR A 107 17.64 14.58 11.81
C THR A 107 16.25 13.98 12.01
N ARG A 108 15.52 13.70 10.93
CA ARG A 108 14.17 13.10 10.93
C ARG A 108 14.11 11.96 9.91
N ALA A 109 13.29 10.95 10.22
CA ALA A 109 13.04 9.85 9.30
C ALA A 109 11.55 9.65 9.07
N ILE A 110 11.17 9.34 7.83
CA ILE A 110 9.81 9.03 7.41
C ILE A 110 9.78 7.60 6.88
N LEU A 111 8.99 6.74 7.50
CA LEU A 111 8.68 5.42 6.99
C LEU A 111 7.47 5.52 6.03
N ALA A 112 7.72 5.37 4.75
CA ALA A 112 6.75 5.29 3.68
C ALA A 112 6.81 3.91 2.99
N THR A 113 7.08 2.89 3.79
CA THR A 113 7.45 1.54 3.37
C THR A 113 6.26 0.71 2.87
N GLY A 114 5.05 1.13 3.21
CA GLY A 114 3.80 0.53 2.74
C GLY A 114 3.57 -0.90 3.22
N LEU A 115 2.88 -1.68 2.40
CA LEU A 115 2.53 -3.08 2.65
C LEU A 115 2.62 -3.91 1.36
N VAL A 116 2.50 -5.23 1.51
CA VAL A 116 2.37 -6.20 0.41
C VAL A 116 1.08 -6.99 0.59
N ASP A 117 0.21 -6.99 -0.41
CA ASP A 117 -0.99 -7.82 -0.39
C ASP A 117 -0.61 -9.30 -0.52
N ARG A 118 -1.22 -10.16 0.28
CA ARG A 118 -1.09 -11.61 0.12
C ARG A 118 -1.90 -12.06 -1.07
N SER A 119 -1.26 -12.80 -1.95
CA SER A 119 -1.85 -13.25 -3.21
C SER A 119 -2.13 -14.74 -3.18
N PRO A 120 -3.17 -15.21 -3.86
CA PRO A 120 -3.40 -16.64 -4.06
C PRO A 120 -2.33 -17.24 -4.96
N SER A 121 -2.08 -18.54 -4.80
CA SER A 121 -1.19 -19.28 -5.70
C SER A 121 -1.91 -19.53 -7.04
N ILE A 122 -1.62 -18.70 -8.03
CA ILE A 122 -2.23 -18.76 -9.37
C ILE A 122 -1.13 -18.74 -10.42
N ALA A 123 -1.17 -19.67 -11.38
CA ALA A 123 -0.31 -19.60 -12.56
C ALA A 123 -0.65 -18.34 -13.37
N GLY A 124 0.37 -17.54 -13.69
CA GLY A 124 0.17 -16.28 -14.42
C GLY A 124 -0.44 -15.15 -13.58
N LEU A 125 -0.25 -15.16 -12.27
CA LEU A 125 -0.76 -14.12 -11.36
C LEU A 125 -0.41 -12.71 -11.85
N LYS A 126 0.84 -12.47 -12.23
CA LYS A 126 1.28 -11.16 -12.73
C LYS A 126 0.45 -10.71 -13.93
N GLN A 127 0.25 -11.56 -14.92
CA GLN A 127 -0.56 -11.25 -16.09
C GLN A 127 -2.03 -10.99 -15.72
N ALA A 128 -2.60 -11.75 -14.76
CA ALA A 128 -3.96 -11.53 -14.28
C ALA A 128 -4.13 -10.18 -13.56
N VAL A 129 -3.10 -9.73 -12.82
CA VAL A 129 -3.08 -8.39 -12.20
C VAL A 129 -2.92 -7.31 -13.26
N ASP A 130 -1.97 -7.46 -14.19
CA ASP A 130 -1.71 -6.49 -15.26
C ASP A 130 -2.94 -6.28 -16.17
N HIS A 131 -3.76 -7.32 -16.38
CA HIS A 131 -5.03 -7.24 -17.13
C HIS A 131 -6.25 -6.85 -16.30
N GLY A 132 -6.10 -6.73 -14.97
CA GLY A 132 -7.19 -6.36 -14.07
C GLY A 132 -8.22 -7.47 -13.81
N SER A 133 -7.92 -8.74 -14.16
CA SER A 133 -8.74 -9.89 -13.75
C SER A 133 -8.52 -10.27 -12.27
N ILE A 134 -7.41 -9.83 -11.67
CA ILE A 134 -7.18 -9.84 -10.22
C ILE A 134 -6.95 -8.42 -9.75
N ARG A 135 -7.72 -7.98 -8.75
CA ARG A 135 -7.67 -6.65 -8.16
C ARG A 135 -7.66 -6.75 -6.64
N TYR A 136 -6.89 -5.89 -5.97
CA TYR A 136 -6.72 -5.98 -4.50
C TYR A 136 -7.57 -4.98 -3.72
N CYS A 137 -8.18 -4.00 -4.40
CA CYS A 137 -8.80 -2.87 -3.72
C CYS A 137 -10.20 -2.56 -4.25
N PRO A 138 -11.27 -3.12 -3.67
CA PRO A 138 -12.65 -2.80 -4.08
C PRO A 138 -13.00 -1.30 -4.04
N ILE A 139 -12.39 -0.54 -3.13
CA ILE A 139 -12.61 0.91 -3.01
C ILE A 139 -11.97 1.65 -4.20
N CYS A 140 -10.89 1.10 -4.76
CA CYS A 140 -10.15 1.75 -5.83
C CYS A 140 -10.84 1.62 -7.19
N ASP A 141 -11.43 0.43 -7.44
CA ASP A 141 -11.86 0.02 -8.79
C ASP A 141 -13.17 -0.81 -8.80
N GLY A 142 -13.95 -0.73 -7.72
CA GLY A 142 -15.27 -1.37 -7.67
C GLY A 142 -16.25 -0.77 -8.68
N PHE A 143 -16.11 0.50 -9.03
CA PHE A 143 -16.91 1.16 -10.06
C PHE A 143 -16.67 0.53 -11.43
N GLU A 144 -15.43 0.23 -11.77
CA GLU A 144 -15.01 -0.45 -13.02
C GLU A 144 -15.41 -1.93 -13.05
N ALA A 145 -15.88 -2.47 -11.93
CA ALA A 145 -16.44 -3.82 -11.85
C ALA A 145 -17.99 -3.84 -11.91
N THR A 146 -18.61 -2.73 -12.32
CA THR A 146 -20.07 -2.63 -12.46
C THR A 146 -20.60 -3.71 -13.42
N ASP A 147 -21.62 -4.44 -12.94
CA ASP A 147 -22.31 -5.54 -13.64
C ASP A 147 -21.43 -6.76 -14.03
N LEU A 148 -20.17 -6.80 -13.58
CA LEU A 148 -19.28 -7.94 -13.78
C LEU A 148 -19.60 -9.10 -12.82
N ARG A 149 -19.17 -10.33 -13.21
CA ARG A 149 -19.13 -11.49 -12.32
C ARG A 149 -17.92 -11.37 -11.42
N ILE A 150 -18.15 -11.08 -10.15
CA ILE A 150 -17.12 -10.78 -9.17
C ILE A 150 -16.94 -11.95 -8.22
N GLY A 151 -15.70 -12.48 -8.13
CA GLY A 151 -15.28 -13.37 -7.07
C GLY A 151 -14.58 -12.60 -5.95
N VAL A 152 -14.98 -12.80 -4.71
CA VAL A 152 -14.27 -12.30 -3.53
C VAL A 152 -13.66 -13.49 -2.83
N LEU A 153 -12.33 -13.60 -2.81
CA LEU A 153 -11.61 -14.75 -2.30
C LEU A 153 -11.08 -14.48 -0.90
N GLY A 154 -11.55 -15.24 0.09
CA GLY A 154 -11.07 -15.11 1.46
C GLY A 154 -11.94 -15.88 2.47
N SER A 155 -11.58 -15.85 3.74
CA SER A 155 -12.47 -16.34 4.79
C SER A 155 -13.71 -15.44 4.88
N VAL A 156 -14.84 -16.01 5.31
CA VAL A 156 -16.09 -15.23 5.46
C VAL A 156 -15.85 -14.01 6.34
N LYS A 157 -15.20 -14.21 7.49
CA LYS A 157 -14.91 -13.16 8.48
C LYS A 157 -14.11 -11.99 7.91
N GLU A 158 -13.18 -12.23 6.99
CA GLU A 158 -12.34 -11.19 6.43
C GLU A 158 -12.93 -10.55 5.17
N ALA A 159 -13.71 -11.31 4.40
CA ALA A 159 -14.16 -10.93 3.07
C ALA A 159 -15.61 -10.40 3.03
N TRP A 160 -16.45 -10.67 4.08
CA TRP A 160 -17.87 -10.33 4.08
C TRP A 160 -18.14 -8.84 3.80
N SER A 161 -17.44 -7.93 4.47
CA SER A 161 -17.65 -6.49 4.29
C SER A 161 -17.28 -6.01 2.87
N LYS A 162 -16.24 -6.60 2.27
CA LYS A 162 -15.83 -6.28 0.90
C LYS A 162 -16.80 -6.87 -0.13
N ALA A 163 -17.33 -8.07 0.13
CA ALA A 163 -18.36 -8.65 -0.71
C ALA A 163 -19.65 -7.82 -0.68
N LEU A 164 -20.09 -7.36 0.49
CA LEU A 164 -21.22 -6.44 0.62
C LEU A 164 -20.96 -5.10 -0.09
N PHE A 165 -19.76 -4.54 0.05
CA PHE A 165 -19.38 -3.32 -0.64
C PHE A 165 -19.48 -3.46 -2.16
N LEU A 166 -18.99 -4.57 -2.72
CA LEU A 166 -19.05 -4.85 -4.16
C LEU A 166 -20.47 -5.08 -4.68
N ARG A 167 -21.43 -5.45 -3.81
CA ARG A 167 -22.87 -5.50 -4.16
C ARG A 167 -23.45 -4.13 -4.56
N THR A 168 -22.77 -3.03 -4.21
CA THR A 168 -23.11 -1.69 -4.70
C THR A 168 -22.99 -1.61 -6.23
N TYR A 169 -22.08 -2.35 -6.81
CA TYR A 169 -21.73 -2.26 -8.23
C TYR A 169 -22.25 -3.42 -9.06
N SER A 170 -22.35 -4.63 -8.50
CA SER A 170 -22.79 -5.80 -9.26
C SER A 170 -23.74 -6.72 -8.48
N LYS A 171 -24.69 -7.32 -9.20
CA LYS A 171 -25.52 -8.42 -8.69
C LYS A 171 -24.78 -9.76 -8.71
N GLY A 172 -23.72 -9.89 -9.49
CA GLY A 172 -22.94 -11.10 -9.72
C GLY A 172 -21.81 -11.30 -8.73
N VAL A 173 -21.99 -11.06 -7.44
CA VAL A 173 -20.95 -11.23 -6.42
C VAL A 173 -21.01 -12.61 -5.79
N THR A 174 -19.88 -13.31 -5.77
CA THR A 174 -19.70 -14.63 -5.13
C THR A 174 -18.54 -14.55 -4.15
N LEU A 175 -18.74 -14.97 -2.90
CA LEU A 175 -17.67 -15.15 -1.94
C LEU A 175 -17.10 -16.56 -2.07
N LEU A 176 -15.82 -16.66 -2.35
CA LEU A 176 -15.06 -17.88 -2.57
C LEU A 176 -14.17 -18.16 -1.36
N THR A 177 -14.20 -19.37 -0.82
CA THR A 177 -13.34 -19.77 0.31
C THR A 177 -12.28 -20.79 -0.14
N LEU A 178 -11.17 -20.85 0.58
CA LEU A 178 -10.10 -21.84 0.39
C LEU A 178 -10.25 -23.05 1.31
N ASP A 179 -11.12 -22.95 2.33
CA ASP A 179 -11.41 -23.97 3.32
C ASP A 179 -12.92 -24.15 3.53
N ASP A 180 -13.31 -25.16 4.31
CA ASP A 180 -14.71 -25.54 4.55
C ASP A 180 -15.40 -24.64 5.61
N ALA A 181 -14.89 -23.46 5.88
CA ALA A 181 -15.27 -22.58 7.01
C ALA A 181 -16.61 -21.82 6.85
N LEU A 182 -17.49 -22.23 5.92
CA LEU A 182 -18.81 -21.58 5.75
C LEU A 182 -19.82 -21.93 6.85
N ALA A 183 -19.65 -23.07 7.55
CA ALA A 183 -20.63 -23.56 8.49
C ALA A 183 -20.58 -22.78 9.81
N GLY A 184 -21.63 -21.99 10.10
CA GLY A 184 -21.83 -21.33 11.40
C GLY A 184 -21.28 -19.93 11.54
N ASP A 185 -20.75 -19.32 10.49
CA ASP A 185 -20.33 -17.90 10.52
C ASP A 185 -21.57 -16.98 10.49
N GLU A 186 -21.65 -16.06 11.46
CA GLU A 186 -22.79 -15.15 11.64
C GLU A 186 -23.00 -14.22 10.42
N HIS A 187 -21.95 -13.91 9.67
CA HIS A 187 -22.02 -13.04 8.49
C HIS A 187 -22.62 -13.71 7.24
N CYS A 188 -22.78 -15.07 7.25
CA CYS A 188 -23.37 -15.78 6.12
C CYS A 188 -24.82 -15.35 5.86
N ARG A 189 -25.57 -14.97 6.90
CA ARG A 189 -26.94 -14.47 6.76
C ARG A 189 -26.94 -13.15 5.99
N ASP A 190 -26.15 -12.16 6.44
CA ASP A 190 -26.09 -10.82 5.84
C ASP A 190 -25.69 -10.90 4.37
N LEU A 191 -24.72 -11.77 4.06
CA LEU A 191 -24.28 -12.01 2.68
C LEU A 191 -25.41 -12.59 1.82
N SER A 192 -26.14 -13.58 2.35
CA SER A 192 -27.24 -14.22 1.63
C SER A 192 -28.42 -13.26 1.41
N GLU A 193 -28.78 -12.47 2.42
CA GLU A 193 -29.82 -11.44 2.33
C GLU A 193 -29.46 -10.34 1.33
N ALA A 194 -28.16 -10.01 1.23
CA ALA A 194 -27.66 -9.09 0.20
C ALA A 194 -27.55 -9.73 -1.20
N GLY A 195 -27.85 -11.01 -1.35
CA GLY A 195 -27.78 -11.73 -2.63
C GLY A 195 -26.35 -12.06 -3.07
N VAL A 196 -25.40 -12.14 -2.13
CA VAL A 196 -24.06 -12.69 -2.39
C VAL A 196 -24.15 -14.21 -2.45
N ARG A 197 -23.62 -14.83 -3.51
CA ARG A 197 -23.55 -16.27 -3.60
C ARG A 197 -22.45 -16.83 -2.70
N LEU A 198 -22.75 -17.93 -2.03
CA LEU A 198 -21.85 -18.64 -1.13
C LEU A 198 -21.77 -20.11 -1.57
N PRO A 199 -20.85 -20.48 -2.48
CA PRO A 199 -20.63 -21.88 -2.84
C PRO A 199 -20.25 -22.69 -1.60
N ARG A 200 -20.83 -23.89 -1.46
CA ARG A 200 -20.55 -24.79 -0.32
C ARG A 200 -19.18 -25.44 -0.42
N THR A 201 -18.68 -25.59 -1.63
CA THR A 201 -17.40 -26.24 -1.92
C THR A 201 -16.31 -25.19 -2.06
N PRO A 202 -15.19 -25.33 -1.34
CA PRO A 202 -14.06 -24.42 -1.46
C PRO A 202 -13.37 -24.48 -2.82
N VAL A 203 -12.62 -23.42 -3.13
CA VAL A 203 -11.78 -23.38 -4.31
C VAL A 203 -10.55 -24.27 -4.12
N ALA A 204 -10.27 -25.12 -5.11
CA ALA A 204 -9.06 -25.94 -5.16
C ALA A 204 -7.95 -25.25 -5.96
N ALA A 205 -8.31 -24.57 -7.07
CA ALA A 205 -7.35 -23.92 -7.95
C ALA A 205 -8.03 -22.81 -8.75
N PHE A 206 -7.20 -21.93 -9.32
CA PHE A 206 -7.62 -20.98 -10.33
C PHE A 206 -6.92 -21.26 -11.65
N GLU A 207 -7.67 -21.12 -12.72
CA GLU A 207 -7.17 -21.15 -14.10
C GLU A 207 -7.50 -19.82 -14.76
N ARG A 208 -6.68 -19.41 -15.73
CA ARG A 208 -6.96 -18.25 -16.56
C ARG A 208 -7.33 -18.73 -17.96
N GLN A 209 -8.42 -18.22 -18.50
CA GLN A 209 -8.80 -18.41 -19.89
C GLN A 209 -9.11 -17.03 -20.48
N ASP A 210 -8.27 -16.59 -21.41
CA ASP A 210 -8.30 -15.26 -21.99
C ASP A 210 -8.24 -14.17 -20.88
N ASP A 211 -9.26 -13.33 -20.77
CA ASP A 211 -9.35 -12.25 -19.76
C ASP A 211 -10.17 -12.67 -18.53
N GLN A 212 -10.59 -13.94 -18.46
CA GLN A 212 -11.44 -14.44 -17.37
C GLN A 212 -10.67 -15.36 -16.42
N MET A 213 -11.14 -15.38 -15.18
CA MET A 213 -10.65 -16.28 -14.14
C MET A 213 -11.66 -17.42 -13.94
N ILE A 214 -11.18 -18.64 -13.94
CA ILE A 214 -11.98 -19.83 -13.65
C ILE A 214 -11.58 -20.35 -12.28
N ALA A 215 -12.51 -20.33 -11.32
CA ALA A 215 -12.35 -21.03 -10.08
C ALA A 215 -12.72 -22.50 -10.26
N VAL A 216 -11.80 -23.39 -9.99
CA VAL A 216 -12.01 -24.84 -9.96
C VAL A 216 -12.24 -25.22 -8.50
N MET A 217 -13.43 -25.73 -8.22
CA MET A 217 -13.83 -26.10 -6.87
C MET A 217 -13.32 -27.50 -6.51
N LYS A 218 -13.22 -27.83 -5.22
CA LYS A 218 -12.75 -29.16 -4.76
C LYS A 218 -13.62 -30.33 -5.24
N ASP A 219 -14.88 -30.09 -5.58
CA ASP A 219 -15.78 -31.13 -6.17
C ASP A 219 -15.64 -31.27 -7.69
N GLY A 220 -14.73 -30.52 -8.31
CA GLY A 220 -14.50 -30.50 -9.75
C GLY A 220 -15.41 -29.55 -10.53
N SER A 221 -16.38 -28.89 -9.89
CA SER A 221 -17.18 -27.85 -10.53
C SER A 221 -16.33 -26.62 -10.87
N ARG A 222 -16.76 -25.85 -11.87
CA ARG A 222 -16.01 -24.72 -12.42
C ARG A 222 -16.91 -23.51 -12.52
N GLU A 223 -16.43 -22.37 -12.02
CA GLU A 223 -17.12 -21.08 -12.12
C GLU A 223 -16.23 -20.03 -12.75
N THR A 224 -16.81 -19.22 -13.63
CA THR A 224 -16.09 -18.19 -14.37
C THR A 224 -16.39 -16.80 -13.81
N PHE A 225 -15.34 -16.02 -13.59
CA PHE A 225 -15.37 -14.66 -13.09
C PHE A 225 -14.67 -13.72 -14.05
N ASP A 226 -15.17 -12.49 -14.16
CA ASP A 226 -14.53 -11.42 -14.92
C ASP A 226 -13.42 -10.75 -14.07
N VAL A 227 -13.63 -10.72 -12.73
CA VAL A 227 -12.66 -10.19 -11.79
C VAL A 227 -12.71 -10.95 -10.46
N ILE A 228 -11.54 -11.14 -9.85
CA ILE A 228 -11.40 -11.69 -8.48
C ILE A 228 -10.71 -10.67 -7.59
N TYR A 229 -11.29 -10.46 -6.41
CA TYR A 229 -10.72 -9.67 -5.32
C TYR A 229 -10.20 -10.59 -4.22
N PRO A 230 -8.89 -10.85 -4.14
CA PRO A 230 -8.30 -11.57 -3.00
C PRO A 230 -8.39 -10.72 -1.71
N VAL A 231 -8.87 -11.35 -0.64
CA VAL A 231 -8.93 -10.81 0.71
C VAL A 231 -8.21 -11.78 1.62
N LEU A 232 -6.90 -11.87 1.44
CA LEU A 232 -6.02 -12.84 2.10
C LEU A 232 -5.11 -12.18 3.15
N GLY A 233 -5.39 -10.91 3.48
CA GLY A 233 -4.55 -10.10 4.35
C GLY A 233 -3.37 -9.48 3.61
N CYS A 234 -2.51 -8.82 4.38
CA CYS A 234 -1.31 -8.16 3.88
C CYS A 234 -0.17 -8.26 4.88
N ASP A 235 1.03 -8.06 4.40
CA ASP A 235 2.24 -7.95 5.22
C ASP A 235 2.68 -6.49 5.27
N VAL A 236 2.53 -5.86 6.43
CA VAL A 236 2.88 -4.45 6.64
C VAL A 236 4.41 -4.33 6.82
N ARG A 237 5.04 -3.47 6.03
CA ARG A 237 6.50 -3.27 6.06
C ARG A 237 6.92 -2.30 7.19
N SER A 238 6.61 -2.66 8.42
CA SER A 238 6.81 -1.84 9.63
C SER A 238 8.03 -2.22 10.46
N GLU A 239 8.86 -3.18 10.01
CA GLU A 239 9.96 -3.78 10.78
C GLU A 239 10.99 -2.74 11.27
N LEU A 240 11.33 -1.73 10.47
CA LEU A 240 12.27 -0.68 10.86
C LEU A 240 11.73 0.14 12.03
N GLY A 241 10.44 0.52 11.98
CA GLY A 241 9.79 1.22 13.09
C GLY A 241 9.68 0.37 14.35
N ARG A 242 9.28 -0.90 14.19
CA ARG A 242 9.17 -1.85 15.30
C ARG A 242 10.51 -2.09 16.00
N LYS A 243 11.60 -2.21 15.27
CA LYS A 243 12.97 -2.36 15.84
C LYS A 243 13.38 -1.16 16.68
N LEU A 244 12.90 0.03 16.34
CA LEU A 244 13.11 1.26 17.12
C LEU A 244 12.14 1.43 18.29
N GLY A 245 11.17 0.51 18.48
CA GLY A 245 10.18 0.57 19.54
C GLY A 245 8.92 1.37 19.22
N ALA A 246 8.66 1.69 17.95
CA ALA A 246 7.41 2.29 17.53
C ALA A 246 6.24 1.31 17.75
N ARG A 247 5.12 1.82 18.32
CA ARG A 247 3.93 1.01 18.56
C ARG A 247 3.26 0.61 17.26
N GLN A 248 2.64 -0.57 17.28
CA GLN A 248 1.87 -1.14 16.20
C GLN A 248 0.50 -1.60 16.71
N ASN A 249 -0.47 -1.60 15.82
CA ASN A 249 -1.74 -2.27 16.07
C ASN A 249 -1.64 -3.80 15.83
N ASN A 250 -2.75 -4.51 16.03
CA ASN A 250 -2.81 -5.98 15.93
C ASN A 250 -2.54 -6.53 14.52
N VAL A 251 -2.63 -5.69 13.47
CA VAL A 251 -2.34 -6.10 12.08
C VAL A 251 -0.94 -5.67 11.62
N GLY A 252 -0.16 -5.03 12.51
CA GLY A 252 1.22 -4.65 12.25
C GLY A 252 1.40 -3.25 11.67
N CYS A 253 0.32 -2.45 11.52
CA CYS A 253 0.42 -1.06 11.11
C CYS A 253 0.99 -0.19 12.24
N LEU A 254 1.84 0.78 11.89
CA LEU A 254 2.38 1.74 12.85
C LEU A 254 1.29 2.70 13.34
N GLU A 255 1.29 2.92 14.65
CA GLU A 255 0.45 3.95 15.28
C GLU A 255 1.15 5.31 15.20
N VAL A 256 0.39 6.33 14.83
CA VAL A 256 0.88 7.71 14.70
C VAL A 256 -0.06 8.70 15.37
N ASP A 257 0.46 9.87 15.70
CA ASP A 257 -0.33 11.00 16.16
C ASP A 257 -0.95 11.80 15.00
N ALA A 258 -1.63 12.90 15.31
CA ALA A 258 -2.24 13.79 14.31
C ALA A 258 -1.23 14.44 13.34
N HIS A 259 0.07 14.37 13.66
CA HIS A 259 1.16 14.88 12.83
C HIS A 259 1.89 13.77 12.06
N GLN A 260 1.37 12.54 12.10
CA GLN A 260 2.00 11.35 11.52
C GLN A 260 3.34 10.97 12.20
N GLN A 261 3.60 11.45 13.43
CA GLN A 261 4.75 11.03 14.21
C GLN A 261 4.41 9.74 14.95
N THR A 262 5.32 8.78 14.92
CA THR A 262 5.19 7.53 15.70
C THR A 262 5.45 7.80 17.19
N THR A 263 5.38 6.76 18.04
CA THR A 263 5.78 6.87 19.44
C THR A 263 7.29 7.10 19.63
N VAL A 264 8.08 7.04 18.56
CA VAL A 264 9.51 7.34 18.56
C VAL A 264 9.72 8.78 18.06
N THR A 265 10.23 9.64 18.91
CA THR A 265 10.42 11.06 18.61
C THR A 265 11.28 11.26 17.36
N GLY A 266 10.79 12.05 16.40
CA GLY A 266 11.48 12.33 15.14
C GLY A 266 11.33 11.27 14.07
N LEU A 267 10.68 10.13 14.38
CA LEU A 267 10.30 9.09 13.42
C LEU A 267 8.83 9.26 13.04
N TYR A 268 8.56 9.40 11.76
CA TYR A 268 7.23 9.54 11.16
C TYR A 268 6.88 8.29 10.35
N ALA A 269 5.59 8.05 10.17
CA ALA A 269 5.10 7.01 9.28
C ALA A 269 3.91 7.52 8.46
N ILE A 270 3.86 7.19 7.17
CA ILE A 270 2.87 7.69 6.22
C ILE A 270 2.47 6.63 5.19
N GLY A 271 1.26 6.76 4.66
CA GLY A 271 0.73 5.81 3.65
C GLY A 271 0.37 4.47 4.27
N ASP A 272 0.43 3.40 3.47
CA ASP A 272 -0.13 2.09 3.83
C ASP A 272 0.57 1.38 5.01
N VAL A 273 1.70 1.89 5.51
CA VAL A 273 2.35 1.39 6.74
C VAL A 273 1.63 1.83 8.01
N VAL A 274 0.72 2.80 7.90
CA VAL A 274 -0.07 3.37 9.00
C VAL A 274 -1.45 2.71 9.05
N SER A 275 -2.05 2.66 10.26
CA SER A 275 -3.41 2.15 10.48
C SER A 275 -4.46 3.15 10.03
N ASP A 276 -4.74 3.20 8.73
CA ASP A 276 -5.77 4.06 8.16
C ASP A 276 -6.30 3.45 6.85
N LEU A 277 -7.10 4.21 6.10
CA LEU A 277 -7.58 3.80 4.79
C LEU A 277 -6.43 3.78 3.77
N HIS A 278 -6.12 2.62 3.23
CA HIS A 278 -5.04 2.41 2.26
C HIS A 278 -5.42 2.93 0.87
N GLN A 279 -5.31 4.26 0.70
CA GLN A 279 -5.59 4.98 -0.53
C GLN A 279 -4.46 5.95 -0.86
N ILE A 280 -4.20 6.16 -2.15
CA ILE A 280 -3.18 7.13 -2.61
C ILE A 280 -3.47 8.52 -2.04
N ALA A 281 -4.73 8.96 -2.10
CA ALA A 281 -5.15 10.27 -1.59
C ALA A 281 -4.90 10.43 -0.09
N VAL A 282 -5.15 9.39 0.72
CA VAL A 282 -4.87 9.39 2.16
C VAL A 282 -3.36 9.45 2.40
N GLY A 283 -2.58 8.60 1.73
CA GLY A 283 -1.13 8.59 1.87
C GLY A 283 -0.47 9.92 1.48
N THR A 284 -0.97 10.60 0.44
CA THR A 284 -0.50 11.94 0.06
C THR A 284 -0.91 13.03 1.06
N GLY A 285 -2.09 12.89 1.68
CA GLY A 285 -2.51 13.72 2.82
C GLY A 285 -1.60 13.56 4.04
N HIS A 286 -1.30 12.32 4.44
CA HIS A 286 -0.33 12.03 5.49
C HIS A 286 1.03 12.67 5.20
N ALA A 287 1.48 12.58 3.95
CA ALA A 287 2.76 13.16 3.50
C ALA A 287 2.81 14.68 3.71
N ALA A 288 1.75 15.39 3.36
CA ALA A 288 1.67 16.84 3.55
C ALA A 288 1.71 17.22 5.04
N ILE A 289 0.97 16.49 5.89
CA ILE A 289 0.93 16.69 7.35
C ILE A 289 2.32 16.46 7.95
N ALA A 290 2.92 15.28 7.70
CA ALA A 290 4.23 14.91 8.24
C ALA A 290 5.32 15.89 7.80
N ALA A 291 5.39 16.20 6.52
CA ALA A 291 6.41 17.12 5.97
C ALA A 291 6.28 18.53 6.57
N THR A 292 5.07 19.02 6.78
CA THR A 292 4.83 20.34 7.40
C THR A 292 5.25 20.33 8.87
N HIS A 293 4.89 19.29 9.62
CA HIS A 293 5.30 19.17 11.01
C HIS A 293 6.82 19.03 11.16
N ILE A 294 7.46 18.23 10.32
CA ILE A 294 8.93 18.11 10.27
C ILE A 294 9.57 19.48 10.03
N HIS A 295 9.11 20.21 9.01
CA HIS A 295 9.65 21.54 8.70
C HIS A 295 9.58 22.48 9.90
N ASN A 296 8.44 22.51 10.60
CA ASN A 296 8.21 23.37 11.75
C ASN A 296 8.98 22.92 13.02
N SER A 297 9.35 21.64 13.13
CA SER A 297 10.12 21.07 14.24
C SER A 297 11.65 21.25 14.10
N LEU A 298 12.12 21.65 12.94
CA LEU A 298 13.54 21.87 12.65
C LEU A 298 13.90 23.35 12.79
N PRO A 299 15.18 23.68 13.03
CA PRO A 299 15.64 25.06 13.02
C PRO A 299 15.19 25.81 11.77
N ARG A 300 14.87 27.10 11.94
CA ARG A 300 14.42 27.95 10.82
C ARG A 300 15.51 28.07 9.76
N ASN A 301 15.14 27.90 8.50
CA ASN A 301 16.03 27.99 7.34
C ASN A 301 15.73 29.25 6.51
N PHE A 302 15.73 30.41 7.18
CA PHE A 302 15.54 31.69 6.49
C PHE A 302 16.60 31.91 5.43
N ARG A 303 16.26 32.69 4.39
CA ARG A 303 17.17 33.22 3.40
C ARG A 303 17.72 34.58 3.80
#